data_3f125fff0bfcf30f411bc932b4153a5a
#
_entry.id   3f125fff0bfcf30f411bc932b4153a5a
#
_cell.length_a   1.000
_cell.length_b   1.000
_cell.length_c   1.000
_cell.angle_alpha   90.00
_cell.angle_beta   90.00
_cell.angle_gamma   90.00
#
_symmetry.space_group_name_H-M   'P 1'
#
loop_
_entity.id
_entity.type
_entity.pdbx_description
1 polymer ?
#
loop_
_entity_poly.entity_id
_entity_poly.type
_entity_poly.pdbx_seq_one_letter_code
_entity_poly.pdbx_strand_id
1 'polypeptide(L)'
;IEKSLLMPYGENAVIVKYSLLEGGKNTTIRLFPYLAYREFHQLAKENNHLQVKMFAIEKYWKIEPYMGMPPMYFKEDGKLKFFPGPDWLLRFEYLKEYKRGYDFREDLFCPGMFEAKLKPGQDVYLKITLQEDRESEKKSWDAEIKRRSKSFKIKEDLDLLKFNARHFLINS
;
A
#
# COMPACT_ATOMS: atom_id res chain seq x y z
N ILE A 1 -0.96 17.53 -6.09
CA ILE A 1 -1.32 16.31 -5.30
C ILE A 1 -0.11 15.90 -4.49
N GLU A 2 -0.30 15.67 -3.19
CA GLU A 2 0.70 15.08 -2.30
C GLU A 2 0.38 13.59 -2.10
N LYS A 3 1.41 12.74 -2.21
CA LYS A 3 1.34 11.32 -1.89
C LYS A 3 2.16 11.05 -0.64
N SER A 4 1.54 10.47 0.37
CA SER A 4 2.19 10.04 1.60
C SER A 4 1.98 8.55 1.82
N LEU A 5 2.99 7.88 2.37
CA LEU A 5 2.98 6.44 2.62
C LEU A 5 3.41 6.16 4.05
N LEU A 6 2.71 5.25 4.70
CA LEU A 6 2.92 4.90 6.08
C LEU A 6 2.73 3.40 6.29
N MET A 7 3.61 2.78 7.06
CA MET A 7 3.46 1.43 7.58
C MET A 7 3.15 1.52 9.08
N PRO A 8 1.96 1.10 9.54
CA PRO A 8 1.64 1.09 10.97
C PRO A 8 2.55 0.11 11.72
N TYR A 9 2.94 0.48 12.93
CA TYR A 9 3.83 -0.34 13.75
C TYR A 9 3.13 -1.63 14.19
N GLY A 10 3.81 -2.78 13.98
CA GLY A 10 3.29 -4.10 14.36
C GLY A 10 2.21 -4.67 13.44
N GLU A 11 1.94 -4.04 12.31
CA GLU A 11 0.98 -4.52 11.32
C GLU A 11 1.65 -4.86 9.98
N ASN A 12 1.24 -5.96 9.35
CA ASN A 12 1.60 -6.25 7.96
C ASN A 12 0.69 -5.44 7.02
N ALA A 13 0.82 -4.13 7.08
CA ALA A 13 -0.02 -3.22 6.34
C ALA A 13 0.76 -1.99 5.85
N VAL A 14 0.28 -1.43 4.75
CA VAL A 14 0.69 -0.12 4.25
C VAL A 14 -0.54 0.75 4.01
N ILE A 15 -0.47 2.01 4.39
CA ILE A 15 -1.51 3.00 4.11
C ILE A 15 -0.92 4.03 3.17
N VAL A 16 -1.59 4.23 2.05
CA VAL A 16 -1.27 5.28 1.09
C VAL A 16 -2.33 6.37 1.21
N LYS A 17 -1.88 7.59 1.44
CA LYS A 17 -2.72 8.78 1.49
C LYS A 17 -2.42 9.67 0.28
N TYR A 18 -3.44 10.15 -0.38
CA TYR A 18 -3.33 11.21 -1.39
C TYR A 18 -4.13 12.43 -0.94
N SER A 19 -3.46 13.58 -0.95
CA SER A 19 -4.04 14.88 -0.59
C SER A 19 -4.07 15.78 -1.82
N LEU A 20 -5.24 16.31 -2.16
CA LEU A 20 -5.33 17.36 -3.17
C LEU A 20 -5.13 18.71 -2.49
N LEU A 21 -3.92 19.26 -2.60
CA LEU A 21 -3.57 20.57 -2.00
C LEU A 21 -4.24 21.72 -2.76
N GLU A 22 -4.07 21.71 -4.09
CA GLU A 22 -4.57 22.73 -5.01
C GLU A 22 -5.08 22.06 -6.28
N GLY A 23 -5.99 22.71 -7.00
CA GLY A 23 -6.51 22.21 -8.28
C GLY A 23 -7.96 22.64 -8.54
N GLY A 24 -8.51 22.11 -9.62
CA GLY A 24 -9.91 22.34 -9.99
C GLY A 24 -10.89 21.71 -9.02
N LYS A 25 -12.13 22.20 -9.01
CA LYS A 25 -13.21 21.76 -8.10
C LYS A 25 -13.56 20.27 -8.20
N ASN A 26 -13.19 19.60 -9.28
CA ASN A 26 -13.49 18.19 -9.54
C ASN A 26 -12.25 17.49 -10.14
N THR A 27 -11.24 17.26 -9.33
CA THR A 27 -10.07 16.48 -9.74
C THR A 27 -10.34 15.00 -9.53
N THR A 28 -10.19 14.20 -10.59
CA THR A 28 -10.28 12.74 -10.49
C THR A 28 -8.90 12.16 -10.28
N ILE A 29 -8.75 11.35 -9.24
CA ILE A 29 -7.55 10.52 -9.00
C ILE A 29 -7.86 9.06 -9.33
N ARG A 30 -6.93 8.40 -10.02
CA ARG A 30 -6.98 6.97 -10.33
C ARG A 30 -5.74 6.28 -9.79
N LEU A 31 -5.95 5.22 -9.02
CA LEU A 31 -4.89 4.45 -8.38
C LEU A 31 -4.89 3.04 -8.96
N PHE A 32 -3.76 2.65 -9.53
CA PHE A 32 -3.54 1.32 -10.10
C PHE A 32 -2.61 0.55 -9.16
N PRO A 33 -3.13 -0.43 -8.40
CA PRO A 33 -2.30 -1.25 -7.51
C PRO A 33 -1.57 -2.32 -8.32
N TYR A 34 -0.29 -2.12 -8.55
CA TYR A 34 0.56 -3.13 -9.17
C TYR A 34 1.12 -4.07 -8.12
N LEU A 35 0.86 -5.36 -8.28
CA LEU A 35 1.21 -6.42 -7.33
C LEU A 35 2.41 -7.21 -7.84
N ALA A 36 3.47 -7.23 -7.05
CA ALA A 36 4.64 -8.06 -7.29
C ALA A 36 4.57 -9.43 -6.59
N TYR A 37 3.50 -9.82 -6.01
CA TYR A 37 3.22 -10.94 -5.10
C TYR A 37 4.11 -12.17 -5.32
N ARG A 38 5.30 -12.17 -4.77
CA ARG A 38 6.37 -13.13 -5.02
C ARG A 38 7.38 -13.17 -3.88
N GLU A 39 8.27 -14.14 -3.89
CA GLU A 39 9.44 -14.18 -3.00
C GLU A 39 10.36 -12.97 -3.28
N PHE A 40 10.99 -12.45 -2.24
CA PHE A 40 11.73 -11.18 -2.27
C PHE A 40 12.85 -11.13 -3.32
N HIS A 41 13.58 -12.24 -3.49
CA HIS A 41 14.72 -12.33 -4.41
C HIS A 41 14.36 -12.71 -5.86
N GLN A 42 13.11 -13.05 -6.12
CA GLN A 42 12.65 -13.43 -7.45
C GLN A 42 11.95 -12.26 -8.14
N LEU A 43 11.89 -12.29 -9.47
CA LEU A 43 11.10 -11.37 -10.27
C LEU A 43 9.92 -12.12 -10.89
N ALA A 44 8.73 -11.55 -10.75
CA ALA A 44 7.51 -12.15 -11.28
C ALA A 44 7.44 -12.02 -12.80
N LYS A 45 6.81 -13.02 -13.42
CA LYS A 45 6.42 -13.00 -14.84
C LYS A 45 4.94 -13.28 -14.95
N GLU A 46 4.34 -12.73 -16.01
CA GLU A 46 2.97 -13.06 -16.38
C GLU A 46 2.76 -14.58 -16.40
N ASN A 47 1.70 -15.03 -15.76
CA ASN A 47 1.38 -16.45 -15.69
C ASN A 47 -0.13 -16.68 -15.51
N ASN A 48 -0.59 -17.88 -15.87
CA ASN A 48 -1.99 -18.29 -15.82
C ASN A 48 -2.42 -18.88 -14.46
N HIS A 49 -1.51 -18.96 -13.50
CA HIS A 49 -1.80 -19.50 -12.16
C HIS A 49 -2.32 -18.43 -11.20
N LEU A 50 -2.17 -17.17 -11.56
CA LEU A 50 -2.61 -16.05 -10.74
C LEU A 50 -4.13 -15.92 -10.77
N GLN A 51 -4.72 -15.78 -9.59
CA GLN A 51 -6.15 -15.50 -9.42
C GLN A 51 -6.41 -14.02 -9.69
N VAL A 52 -7.10 -13.73 -10.79
CA VAL A 52 -7.28 -12.35 -11.26
C VAL A 52 -8.44 -11.60 -10.60
N LYS A 53 -9.32 -12.31 -9.86
CA LYS A 53 -10.54 -11.71 -9.31
C LYS A 53 -10.31 -11.09 -7.93
N MET A 54 -10.76 -9.87 -7.77
CA MET A 54 -11.00 -9.26 -6.46
C MET A 54 -12.45 -9.44 -6.06
N PHE A 55 -12.67 -9.78 -4.79
CA PHE A 55 -13.99 -9.99 -4.20
C PHE A 55 -14.30 -8.86 -3.22
N ALA A 56 -15.49 -8.27 -3.34
CA ALA A 56 -15.99 -7.35 -2.33
C ALA A 56 -16.41 -8.13 -1.08
N ILE A 57 -15.87 -7.78 0.08
CA ILE A 57 -16.21 -8.37 1.37
C ILE A 57 -16.53 -7.21 2.32
N GLU A 58 -17.79 -6.99 2.65
CA GLU A 58 -18.26 -5.92 3.54
C GLU A 58 -17.65 -4.54 3.22
N LYS A 59 -16.49 -4.23 3.81
CA LYS A 59 -15.81 -2.91 3.74
C LYS A 59 -14.45 -2.95 3.05
N TYR A 60 -14.10 -4.05 2.40
CA TYR A 60 -12.82 -4.18 1.72
C TYR A 60 -12.90 -5.07 0.49
N TRP A 61 -11.88 -4.98 -0.33
CA TRP A 61 -11.67 -5.83 -1.49
C TRP A 61 -10.59 -6.86 -1.15
N LYS A 62 -10.88 -8.13 -1.39
CA LYS A 62 -9.96 -9.25 -1.14
C LYS A 62 -9.47 -9.82 -2.46
N ILE A 63 -8.17 -10.11 -2.55
CA ILE A 63 -7.57 -10.92 -3.60
C ILE A 63 -6.70 -12.00 -2.97
N GLU A 64 -6.78 -13.22 -3.53
CA GLU A 64 -5.88 -14.33 -3.23
C GLU A 64 -5.08 -14.61 -4.50
N PRO A 65 -3.91 -13.99 -4.71
CA PRO A 65 -3.20 -14.09 -5.97
C PRO A 65 -2.81 -15.52 -6.34
N TYR A 66 -2.45 -16.34 -5.36
CA TYR A 66 -2.13 -17.75 -5.55
C TYR A 66 -2.75 -18.61 -4.46
N MET A 67 -3.23 -19.80 -4.82
CA MET A 67 -3.82 -20.75 -3.89
C MET A 67 -2.83 -21.14 -2.78
N GLY A 68 -3.26 -21.06 -1.53
CA GLY A 68 -2.45 -21.38 -0.35
C GLY A 68 -1.51 -20.26 0.12
N MET A 69 -1.49 -19.12 -0.57
CA MET A 69 -0.77 -17.93 -0.12
C MET A 69 -1.70 -16.99 0.67
N PRO A 70 -1.18 -16.16 1.58
CA PRO A 70 -2.00 -15.21 2.33
C PRO A 70 -2.81 -14.29 1.41
N PRO A 71 -4.08 -14.03 1.70
CA PRO A 71 -4.86 -13.06 0.95
C PRO A 71 -4.37 -11.65 1.20
N MET A 72 -4.66 -10.77 0.25
CA MET A 72 -4.41 -9.34 0.37
C MET A 72 -5.73 -8.58 0.40
N TYR A 73 -5.86 -7.68 1.36
CA TYR A 73 -7.06 -6.88 1.58
C TYR A 73 -6.79 -5.42 1.24
N PHE A 74 -7.66 -4.81 0.45
CA PHE A 74 -7.64 -3.40 0.09
C PHE A 74 -8.83 -2.73 0.76
N LYS A 75 -8.56 -1.85 1.71
CA LYS A 75 -9.57 -1.06 2.42
C LYS A 75 -9.49 0.38 1.96
N GLU A 76 -10.64 0.96 1.73
CA GLU A 76 -10.77 2.32 1.26
C GLU A 76 -11.71 3.14 2.18
N ASP A 77 -11.55 4.44 2.21
CA ASP A 77 -12.20 5.35 3.16
C ASP A 77 -13.62 5.80 2.76
N GLY A 78 -14.31 5.04 1.89
CA GLY A 78 -15.67 5.35 1.40
C GLY A 78 -15.70 6.33 0.22
N LYS A 79 -14.54 6.83 -0.22
CA LYS A 79 -14.44 7.77 -1.35
C LYS A 79 -13.93 7.12 -2.62
N LEU A 80 -13.13 6.07 -2.50
CA LEU A 80 -12.59 5.32 -3.61
C LEU A 80 -13.60 4.28 -4.10
N LYS A 81 -13.83 4.23 -5.40
CA LYS A 81 -14.61 3.17 -6.04
C LYS A 81 -13.69 2.26 -6.82
N PHE A 82 -13.84 0.97 -6.63
CA PHE A 82 -13.07 -0.02 -7.39
C PHE A 82 -13.75 -0.34 -8.71
N PHE A 83 -12.95 -0.37 -9.78
CA PHE A 83 -13.34 -0.78 -11.12
C PHE A 83 -12.45 -1.97 -11.51
N PRO A 84 -13.01 -3.18 -11.64
CA PRO A 84 -12.25 -4.35 -12.04
C PRO A 84 -11.75 -4.16 -13.48
N GLY A 85 -10.53 -4.62 -13.73
CA GLY A 85 -9.88 -4.55 -15.04
C GLY A 85 -8.52 -5.24 -14.91
N PRO A 86 -8.51 -6.60 -14.72
CA PRO A 86 -7.27 -7.31 -14.53
C PRO A 86 -6.40 -7.23 -15.78
N ASP A 87 -5.15 -6.82 -15.59
CA ASP A 87 -4.16 -6.68 -16.66
C ASP A 87 -2.75 -6.83 -16.11
N TRP A 88 -1.77 -7.03 -16.98
CA TRP A 88 -0.37 -7.09 -16.63
C TRP A 88 0.40 -5.90 -17.20
N LEU A 89 1.18 -5.25 -16.34
CA LEU A 89 2.22 -4.32 -16.76
C LEU A 89 3.47 -5.13 -17.07
N LEU A 90 3.70 -5.36 -18.36
CA LEU A 90 4.81 -6.18 -18.80
C LEU A 90 6.12 -5.41 -18.83
N ARG A 91 7.22 -6.10 -18.48
CA ARG A 91 8.60 -5.58 -18.58
C ARG A 91 8.83 -4.29 -17.80
N PHE A 92 8.23 -4.17 -16.62
CA PHE A 92 8.56 -3.09 -15.70
C PHE A 92 10.06 -3.18 -15.32
N GLU A 93 10.80 -2.06 -15.43
CA GLU A 93 12.25 -2.05 -15.24
C GLU A 93 12.66 -1.35 -13.96
N TYR A 94 13.46 -2.04 -13.15
CA TYR A 94 14.13 -1.49 -11.97
C TYR A 94 15.51 -0.96 -12.35
N LEU A 95 15.63 0.31 -12.73
CA LEU A 95 16.87 0.92 -13.24
C LEU A 95 18.04 0.87 -12.26
N LYS A 96 17.78 0.84 -10.95
CA LYS A 96 18.84 0.68 -9.94
C LYS A 96 19.42 -0.72 -9.95
N GLU A 97 18.60 -1.75 -10.12
CA GLU A 97 19.04 -3.15 -10.20
C GLU A 97 19.79 -3.40 -11.52
N TYR A 98 19.32 -2.84 -12.62
CA TYR A 98 20.06 -2.82 -13.89
C TYR A 98 21.49 -2.27 -13.73
N LYS A 99 21.65 -1.12 -13.07
CA LYS A 99 22.96 -0.49 -12.83
C LYS A 99 23.88 -1.33 -11.94
N ARG A 100 23.31 -2.20 -11.12
CA ARG A 100 24.06 -3.13 -10.25
C ARG A 100 24.38 -4.45 -10.92
N GLY A 101 23.89 -4.69 -12.14
CA GLY A 101 24.10 -5.95 -12.88
C GLY A 101 23.20 -7.09 -12.45
N TYR A 102 22.08 -6.80 -11.76
CA TYR A 102 21.08 -7.79 -11.37
C TYR A 102 19.94 -7.90 -12.36
N ASP A 103 19.14 -8.95 -12.24
CA ASP A 103 17.88 -9.05 -12.95
C ASP A 103 16.97 -7.88 -12.56
N PHE A 104 16.36 -7.23 -13.55
CA PHE A 104 15.70 -5.94 -13.37
C PHE A 104 14.36 -5.82 -14.08
N ARG A 105 13.90 -6.84 -14.81
CA ARG A 105 12.64 -6.80 -15.55
C ARG A 105 11.59 -7.71 -14.94
N GLU A 106 10.50 -7.13 -14.50
CA GLU A 106 9.41 -7.81 -13.83
C GLU A 106 8.08 -7.53 -14.55
N ASP A 107 7.16 -8.48 -14.51
CA ASP A 107 5.78 -8.27 -14.92
C ASP A 107 4.93 -8.12 -13.66
N LEU A 108 4.15 -7.04 -13.60
CA LEU A 108 3.36 -6.68 -12.44
C LEU A 108 1.87 -6.82 -12.74
N PHE A 109 1.16 -7.56 -11.93
CA PHE A 109 -0.28 -7.73 -12.07
C PHE A 109 -1.05 -6.55 -11.48
N CYS A 110 -2.07 -6.07 -12.20
CA CYS A 110 -3.00 -5.06 -11.75
C CYS A 110 -4.43 -5.63 -11.76
N PRO A 111 -5.13 -5.74 -10.64
CA PRO A 111 -6.50 -6.30 -10.61
C PRO A 111 -7.57 -5.32 -11.12
N GLY A 112 -7.21 -4.08 -11.31
CA GLY A 112 -8.10 -2.98 -11.70
C GLY A 112 -7.66 -1.66 -11.11
N MET A 113 -8.58 -0.69 -11.03
CA MET A 113 -8.25 0.64 -10.51
C MET A 113 -9.21 1.08 -9.41
N PHE A 114 -8.71 1.89 -8.50
CA PHE A 114 -9.53 2.68 -7.57
C PHE A 114 -9.63 4.12 -8.07
N GLU A 115 -10.82 4.67 -8.08
CA GLU A 115 -11.07 6.04 -8.54
C GLU A 115 -11.79 6.85 -7.45
N ALA A 116 -11.36 8.09 -7.25
CA ALA A 116 -12.07 9.08 -6.42
C ALA A 116 -12.10 10.44 -7.08
N LYS A 117 -13.13 11.21 -6.76
CA LYS A 117 -13.24 12.64 -7.09
C LYS A 117 -12.89 13.46 -5.85
N LEU A 118 -11.92 14.34 -5.96
CA LEU A 118 -11.41 15.15 -4.87
C LEU A 118 -11.63 16.65 -5.13
N LYS A 119 -11.86 17.37 -4.04
CA LYS A 119 -11.78 18.83 -3.98
C LYS A 119 -10.49 19.25 -3.26
N PRO A 120 -9.98 20.46 -3.48
CA PRO A 120 -8.85 20.99 -2.71
C PRO A 120 -9.09 20.85 -1.20
N GLY A 121 -8.06 20.43 -0.46
CA GLY A 121 -8.11 20.16 0.96
C GLY A 121 -8.68 18.78 1.34
N GLN A 122 -9.06 17.94 0.38
CA GLN A 122 -9.52 16.59 0.65
C GLN A 122 -8.44 15.55 0.50
N ASP A 123 -8.54 14.52 1.35
CA ASP A 123 -7.69 13.34 1.37
C ASP A 123 -8.48 12.10 0.97
N VAL A 124 -7.78 11.12 0.39
CA VAL A 124 -8.23 9.72 0.28
C VAL A 124 -7.18 8.80 0.84
N TYR A 125 -7.63 7.69 1.41
CA TYR A 125 -6.78 6.67 2.04
C TYR A 125 -7.07 5.32 1.41
N LEU A 126 -5.99 4.58 1.11
CA LEU A 126 -6.05 3.19 0.70
C LEU A 126 -5.11 2.39 1.60
N LYS A 127 -5.65 1.48 2.41
CA LYS A 127 -4.88 0.55 3.24
C LYS A 127 -4.79 -0.79 2.53
N ILE A 128 -3.58 -1.31 2.39
CA ILE A 128 -3.32 -2.65 1.90
C ILE A 128 -2.76 -3.45 3.07
N THR A 129 -3.35 -4.61 3.36
CA THR A 129 -2.99 -5.44 4.51
C THR A 129 -3.11 -6.92 4.21
N LEU A 130 -2.36 -7.76 4.93
CA LEU A 130 -2.48 -9.22 4.87
C LEU A 130 -3.43 -9.78 5.93
N GLN A 131 -4.04 -8.92 6.74
CA GLN A 131 -4.93 -9.32 7.84
C GLN A 131 -6.27 -8.62 7.73
N GLU A 132 -7.32 -9.35 8.06
CA GLU A 132 -8.63 -8.75 8.26
C GLU A 132 -8.58 -7.86 9.50
N ASP A 133 -8.77 -6.58 9.32
CA ASP A 133 -8.88 -5.64 10.42
C ASP A 133 -10.13 -4.76 10.24
N ARG A 134 -10.73 -4.33 11.36
CA ARG A 134 -11.94 -3.52 11.36
C ARG A 134 -11.67 -2.03 11.58
N GLU A 135 -10.42 -1.66 11.82
CA GLU A 135 -10.06 -0.27 12.06
C GLU A 135 -10.08 0.53 10.75
N SER A 136 -10.56 1.76 10.80
CA SER A 136 -10.57 2.60 9.61
C SER A 136 -9.16 3.07 9.24
N GLU A 137 -8.91 3.24 7.94
CA GLU A 137 -7.62 3.62 7.34
C GLU A 137 -7.12 4.94 7.91
N LYS A 138 -8.03 5.92 8.02
CA LYS A 138 -7.73 7.24 8.61
C LYS A 138 -7.36 7.14 10.10
N LYS A 139 -8.09 6.31 10.86
CA LYS A 139 -7.83 6.12 12.29
C LYS A 139 -6.47 5.45 12.52
N SER A 140 -6.14 4.39 11.77
CA SER A 140 -4.82 3.77 11.79
C SER A 140 -3.72 4.76 11.41
N TRP A 141 -3.95 5.60 10.39
CA TRP A 141 -3.03 6.67 9.99
C TRP A 141 -2.78 7.66 11.13
N ASP A 142 -3.84 8.23 11.69
CA ASP A 142 -3.75 9.25 12.74
C ASP A 142 -3.08 8.68 14.01
N ALA A 143 -3.37 7.43 14.36
CA ALA A 143 -2.74 6.74 15.50
C ALA A 143 -1.23 6.58 15.30
N GLU A 144 -0.79 6.15 14.12
CA GLU A 144 0.63 5.98 13.82
C GLU A 144 1.38 7.31 13.74
N ILE A 145 0.79 8.36 13.16
CA ILE A 145 1.36 9.71 13.17
C ILE A 145 1.53 10.19 14.61
N LYS A 146 0.52 9.98 15.47
CA LYS A 146 0.61 10.32 16.90
C LYS A 146 1.69 9.52 17.62
N ARG A 147 1.83 8.23 17.29
CA ARG A 147 2.90 7.38 17.84
C ARG A 147 4.29 7.92 17.46
N ARG A 148 4.50 8.23 16.18
CA ARG A 148 5.77 8.76 15.67
C ARG A 148 6.08 10.15 16.22
N SER A 149 5.08 11.02 16.39
CA SER A 149 5.29 12.37 16.93
C SER A 149 5.85 12.39 18.36
N LYS A 150 5.70 11.29 19.10
CA LYS A 150 6.32 11.14 20.43
C LYS A 150 7.84 11.06 20.35
N SER A 151 8.40 10.47 19.27
CA SER A 151 9.86 10.36 19.10
C SER A 151 10.52 11.72 18.89
N PHE A 152 9.84 12.66 18.23
CA PHE A 152 10.36 14.02 18.05
C PHE A 152 10.45 14.85 19.34
N LYS A 153 9.83 14.36 20.43
CA LYS A 153 9.90 15.00 21.76
C LYS A 153 11.02 14.44 22.62
N ILE A 154 11.70 13.40 22.18
CA ILE A 154 12.82 12.78 22.88
C ILE A 154 14.05 13.66 22.67
N LYS A 155 14.59 14.24 23.75
CA LYS A 155 15.75 15.13 23.72
C LYS A 155 17.08 14.42 24.01
N GLU A 156 17.01 13.27 24.68
CA GLU A 156 18.18 12.47 25.04
C GLU A 156 18.52 11.48 23.93
N ASP A 157 19.76 11.48 23.45
CA ASP A 157 20.22 10.61 22.36
C ASP A 157 20.03 9.12 22.68
N LEU A 158 20.27 8.73 23.93
CA LEU A 158 20.09 7.34 24.35
C LEU A 158 18.63 6.87 24.26
N ASP A 159 17.69 7.74 24.64
CA ASP A 159 16.26 7.40 24.55
C ASP A 159 15.76 7.40 23.12
N LEU A 160 16.31 8.26 22.27
CA LEU A 160 16.08 8.21 20.82
C LEU A 160 16.60 6.91 20.19
N LEU A 161 17.80 6.47 20.58
CA LEU A 161 18.36 5.18 20.15
C LEU A 161 17.51 4.01 20.61
N LYS A 162 17.05 3.98 21.88
CA LYS A 162 16.15 2.95 22.41
C LYS A 162 14.80 2.95 21.67
N PHE A 163 14.26 4.12 21.36
CA PHE A 163 13.00 4.24 20.59
C PHE A 163 13.18 3.67 19.20
N ASN A 164 14.26 3.99 18.50
CA ASN A 164 14.55 3.50 17.15
C ASN A 164 14.90 2.01 17.14
N ALA A 165 15.60 1.51 18.15
CA ALA A 165 15.95 0.08 18.27
C ALA A 165 14.72 -0.84 18.29
N ARG A 166 13.57 -0.35 18.77
CA ARG A 166 12.30 -1.12 18.76
C ARG A 166 11.83 -1.48 17.35
N HIS A 167 12.26 -0.74 16.33
CA HIS A 167 11.90 -1.04 14.94
C HIS A 167 12.63 -2.29 14.38
N PHE A 168 13.69 -2.74 15.07
CA PHE A 168 14.45 -3.94 14.71
C PHE A 168 14.04 -5.17 15.54
N LEU A 169 13.13 -5.01 16.52
CA LEU A 169 12.61 -6.13 17.29
C LEU A 169 11.46 -6.76 16.49
N ILE A 170 11.67 -7.98 16.04
CA ILE A 170 10.65 -8.80 15.38
C ILE A 170 10.11 -9.74 16.45
N ASN A 171 8.81 -9.72 16.68
CA ASN A 171 8.14 -10.76 17.46
C ASN A 171 8.05 -12.00 16.58
N SER A 172 8.84 -13.01 16.92
CA SER A 172 8.80 -14.34 16.30
C SER A 172 7.58 -15.12 16.78
#